data_e85ef47a74c85f408f826e28dfbae106
#
_entry.id   e85ef47a74c85f408f826e28dfbae106
#
_cell.length_a   1.000
_cell.length_b   1.000
_cell.length_c   1.000
_cell.angle_alpha   90.00
_cell.angle_beta   90.00
_cell.angle_gamma   90.00
#
_symmetry.space_group_name_H-M   'P 1'
#
loop_
_entity.id
_entity.type
_entity.pdbx_description
1 polymer ?
#
loop_
_entity_poly.entity_id
_entity_poly.type
_entity_poly.pdbx_seq_one_letter_code
_entity_poly.pdbx_strand_id
1 'polypeptide(L)'
;LKNIAERYDGYGNSIRKVMEQKSDHKGLIGVVSDLIQVDKKYEIAIETALGGNIQNIVTEDEKTAKEMIAFLKKNRFGRATFLPLTSVDGTGNFKNKDALEEPGVLGLANQLVKTEPKYEGITAYLLGRVIVTEQIDDAIRLAGKYRYTLHIVTLEGEYLSPGGSM
;
A
#
# COMPACT_ATOMS: atom_id res chain seq x y z
N LEU A 1 5.97 12.79 19.13
CA LEU A 1 4.83 12.74 18.21
C LEU A 1 4.81 13.96 17.31
N LYS A 2 4.72 13.73 16.03
CA LYS A 2 4.59 14.82 15.06
C LYS A 2 3.15 15.31 15.03
N ASN A 3 2.97 16.61 14.88
CA ASN A 3 1.63 17.17 14.68
C ASN A 3 1.17 16.87 13.24
N ILE A 4 -0.08 17.18 12.92
CA ILE A 4 -0.63 16.88 11.61
C ILE A 4 0.16 17.55 10.48
N ALA A 5 0.56 18.79 10.66
CA ALA A 5 1.31 19.54 9.66
C ALA A 5 2.65 18.86 9.35
N GLU A 6 3.38 18.44 10.38
CA GLU A 6 4.65 17.74 10.20
C GLU A 6 4.45 16.37 9.54
N ARG A 7 3.41 15.63 9.97
CA ARG A 7 3.12 14.30 9.46
C ARG A 7 2.88 14.30 7.96
N TYR A 8 2.13 15.27 7.47
CA TYR A 8 1.73 15.32 6.07
C TYR A 8 2.55 16.30 5.22
N ASP A 9 3.61 16.85 5.80
CA ASP A 9 4.41 17.88 5.13
C ASP A 9 5.07 17.38 3.85
N GLY A 10 5.44 16.09 3.81
CA GLY A 10 6.01 15.47 2.62
C GLY A 10 5.01 15.00 1.60
N TYR A 11 3.71 15.16 1.86
CA TYR A 11 2.65 14.69 0.97
C TYR A 11 2.24 15.80 0.00
N GLY A 12 1.56 15.40 -1.09
CA GLY A 12 1.04 16.36 -2.04
C GLY A 12 -0.03 17.26 -1.44
N ASN A 13 -0.25 18.39 -2.09
CA ASN A 13 -1.21 19.39 -1.62
C ASN A 13 -2.62 18.80 -1.41
N SER A 14 -3.09 17.98 -2.36
CA SER A 14 -4.42 17.37 -2.26
C SER A 14 -4.57 16.53 -1.01
N ILE A 15 -3.56 15.72 -0.69
CA ILE A 15 -3.59 14.83 0.48
C ILE A 15 -3.67 15.67 1.76
N ARG A 16 -2.82 16.69 1.86
CA ARG A 16 -2.81 17.57 3.04
C ARG A 16 -4.17 18.25 3.24
N LYS A 17 -4.74 18.76 2.14
CA LYS A 17 -6.03 19.45 2.20
C LYS A 17 -7.16 18.55 2.65
N VAL A 18 -7.18 17.31 2.16
CA VAL A 18 -8.18 16.34 2.61
C VAL A 18 -7.99 16.02 4.09
N MET A 19 -6.77 15.76 4.52
CA MET A 19 -6.52 15.38 5.90
C MET A 19 -6.80 16.50 6.90
N GLU A 20 -6.76 17.76 6.46
CA GLU A 20 -7.21 18.89 7.28
C GLU A 20 -8.71 18.83 7.58
N GLN A 21 -9.47 18.07 6.77
CA GLN A 21 -10.92 17.91 6.96
C GLN A 21 -11.30 16.79 7.91
N LYS A 22 -10.32 16.07 8.44
CA LYS A 22 -10.58 14.85 9.23
C LYS A 22 -11.46 15.10 10.46
N SER A 23 -11.30 16.23 11.12
CA SER A 23 -12.10 16.55 12.31
C SER A 23 -13.57 16.77 11.98
N ASP A 24 -13.87 17.19 10.75
CA ASP A 24 -15.26 17.48 10.30
C ASP A 24 -15.91 16.30 9.57
N HIS A 25 -15.14 15.25 9.26
CA HIS A 25 -15.64 14.11 8.51
C HIS A 25 -15.18 12.82 9.17
N LYS A 26 -16.05 12.21 9.97
CA LYS A 26 -15.72 10.99 10.73
C LYS A 26 -15.38 9.80 9.86
N GLY A 27 -15.85 9.78 8.62
CA GLY A 27 -15.53 8.70 7.69
C GLY A 27 -14.11 8.76 7.13
N LEU A 28 -13.38 9.86 7.34
CA LEU A 28 -11.98 9.95 6.96
C LEU A 28 -11.15 9.22 8.00
N ILE A 29 -10.42 8.19 7.56
CA ILE A 29 -9.63 7.37 8.48
C ILE A 29 -8.19 7.84 8.53
N GLY A 30 -7.53 7.94 7.38
CA GLY A 30 -6.15 8.37 7.32
C GLY A 30 -5.49 7.94 6.04
N VAL A 31 -4.22 8.28 5.88
CA VAL A 31 -3.44 7.79 4.75
C VAL A 31 -2.92 6.39 5.04
N VAL A 32 -2.67 5.62 3.99
CA VAL A 32 -2.22 4.23 4.11
C VAL A 32 -1.04 4.08 5.06
N SER A 33 -0.04 4.96 4.94
CA SER A 33 1.16 4.88 5.78
C SER A 33 0.89 5.00 7.27
N ASP A 34 -0.21 5.64 7.67
CA ASP A 34 -0.58 5.78 9.07
C ASP A 34 -1.24 4.55 9.65
N LEU A 35 -1.71 3.64 8.78
CA LEU A 35 -2.52 2.49 9.19
C LEU A 35 -1.73 1.21 9.30
N ILE A 36 -0.46 1.23 8.92
CA ILE A 36 0.39 0.04 8.94
C ILE A 36 1.62 0.29 9.79
N GLN A 37 2.09 -0.79 10.41
CA GLN A 37 3.37 -0.81 11.10
C GLN A 37 4.22 -1.89 10.46
N VAL A 38 5.51 -1.62 10.33
CA VAL A 38 6.42 -2.55 9.69
C VAL A 38 7.75 -2.57 10.45
N ASP A 39 8.32 -3.76 10.63
CA ASP A 39 9.63 -3.89 11.24
C ASP A 39 10.67 -3.23 10.34
N LYS A 40 11.68 -2.63 10.95
CA LYS A 40 12.73 -1.90 10.23
C LYS A 40 13.35 -2.73 9.10
N LYS A 41 13.48 -4.02 9.30
CA LYS A 41 14.03 -4.94 8.30
C LYS A 41 13.28 -4.88 6.96
N TYR A 42 11.98 -4.65 7.00
CA TYR A 42 11.11 -4.69 5.82
C TYR A 42 10.69 -3.31 5.30
N GLU A 43 11.09 -2.23 5.97
CA GLU A 43 10.63 -0.88 5.61
C GLU A 43 10.84 -0.54 4.15
N ILE A 44 12.05 -0.75 3.65
CA ILE A 44 12.39 -0.40 2.26
C ILE A 44 11.56 -1.22 1.28
N ALA A 45 11.43 -2.53 1.55
CA ALA A 45 10.65 -3.41 0.69
C ALA A 45 9.17 -2.98 0.64
N ILE A 46 8.59 -2.68 1.79
CA ILE A 46 7.18 -2.30 1.87
C ILE A 46 6.94 -0.93 1.23
N GLU A 47 7.81 0.04 1.47
CA GLU A 47 7.71 1.35 0.84
C GLU A 47 7.79 1.24 -0.68
N THR A 48 8.70 0.40 -1.17
CA THR A 48 8.84 0.16 -2.61
C THR A 48 7.58 -0.52 -3.17
N ALA A 49 7.07 -1.52 -2.47
CA ALA A 49 5.87 -2.24 -2.89
C ALA A 49 4.64 -1.33 -2.94
N LEU A 50 4.51 -0.42 -1.97
CA LEU A 50 3.40 0.53 -1.95
C LEU A 50 3.54 1.62 -3.02
N GLY A 51 4.77 2.08 -3.26
CA GLY A 51 5.00 3.16 -4.20
C GLY A 51 4.12 4.37 -3.87
N GLY A 52 3.46 4.95 -4.87
CA GLY A 52 2.57 6.09 -4.68
C GLY A 52 1.35 5.81 -3.82
N ASN A 53 0.99 4.56 -3.63
CA ASN A 53 -0.17 4.18 -2.81
C ASN A 53 0.01 4.47 -1.33
N ILE A 54 1.24 4.79 -0.91
CA ILE A 54 1.52 5.14 0.49
C ILE A 54 0.71 6.37 0.92
N GLN A 55 0.34 7.23 -0.02
CA GLN A 55 -0.43 8.46 0.22
C GLN A 55 -1.93 8.29 -0.05
N ASN A 56 -2.39 7.12 -0.44
CA ASN A 56 -3.81 6.91 -0.67
C ASN A 56 -4.59 7.11 0.63
N ILE A 57 -5.78 7.65 0.51
CA ILE A 57 -6.61 7.99 1.67
C ILE A 57 -7.67 6.92 1.89
N VAL A 58 -7.69 6.36 3.09
CA VAL A 58 -8.68 5.34 3.46
C VAL A 58 -9.88 6.03 4.07
N THR A 59 -11.07 5.65 3.60
CA THR A 59 -12.34 6.14 4.13
C THR A 59 -13.16 4.95 4.61
N GLU A 60 -14.09 5.20 5.53
CA GLU A 60 -14.99 4.15 5.99
C GLU A 60 -15.91 3.67 4.86
N ASP A 61 -16.33 4.59 4.00
CA ASP A 61 -17.30 4.30 2.96
C ASP A 61 -17.08 5.15 1.72
N GLU A 62 -17.83 4.82 0.68
CA GLU A 62 -17.77 5.52 -0.60
C GLU A 62 -18.37 6.93 -0.50
N LYS A 63 -19.34 7.13 0.39
CA LYS A 63 -19.95 8.45 0.59
C LYS A 63 -18.91 9.47 1.03
N THR A 64 -18.08 9.13 1.99
CA THR A 64 -17.01 10.02 2.46
C THR A 64 -16.01 10.28 1.35
N ALA A 65 -15.62 9.25 0.59
CA ALA A 65 -14.72 9.42 -0.54
C ALA A 65 -15.30 10.40 -1.56
N LYS A 66 -16.59 10.25 -1.88
CA LYS A 66 -17.29 11.14 -2.82
C LYS A 66 -17.29 12.59 -2.33
N GLU A 67 -17.56 12.80 -1.05
CA GLU A 67 -17.55 14.15 -0.46
C GLU A 67 -16.18 14.80 -0.58
N MET A 68 -15.12 14.02 -0.34
CA MET A 68 -13.76 14.55 -0.43
C MET A 68 -13.33 14.80 -1.87
N ILE A 69 -13.77 13.99 -2.81
CA ILE A 69 -13.54 14.23 -4.23
C ILE A 69 -14.20 15.56 -4.64
N ALA A 70 -15.44 15.78 -4.21
CA ALA A 70 -16.15 17.04 -4.48
C ALA A 70 -15.44 18.25 -3.86
N PHE A 71 -14.95 18.08 -2.63
CA PHE A 71 -14.18 19.11 -1.93
C PHE A 71 -12.94 19.50 -2.72
N LEU A 72 -12.18 18.50 -3.18
CA LEU A 72 -10.97 18.75 -3.96
C LEU A 72 -11.27 19.46 -5.27
N LYS A 73 -12.33 19.05 -5.97
CA LYS A 73 -12.74 19.67 -7.24
C LYS A 73 -13.18 21.11 -7.03
N LYS A 74 -14.03 21.36 -6.04
CA LYS A 74 -14.56 22.68 -5.76
C LYS A 74 -13.46 23.69 -5.48
N ASN A 75 -12.43 23.27 -4.76
CA ASN A 75 -11.36 24.15 -4.31
C ASN A 75 -10.12 24.10 -5.21
N ARG A 76 -10.14 23.28 -6.26
CA ARG A 76 -9.03 23.10 -7.19
C ARG A 76 -7.74 22.69 -6.48
N PHE A 77 -7.86 21.80 -5.52
CA PHE A 77 -6.72 21.32 -4.74
C PHE A 77 -6.00 20.12 -5.35
N GLY A 78 -6.45 19.65 -6.50
CA GLY A 78 -5.85 18.49 -7.16
C GLY A 78 -6.62 17.21 -6.92
N ARG A 79 -5.95 16.08 -7.12
CA ARG A 79 -6.55 14.75 -7.04
C ARG A 79 -5.92 13.91 -5.95
N ALA A 80 -6.68 12.94 -5.46
CA ALA A 80 -6.21 11.92 -4.52
C ALA A 80 -6.92 10.62 -4.85
N THR A 81 -6.30 9.51 -4.47
CA THR A 81 -6.91 8.19 -4.59
C THR A 81 -7.50 7.82 -3.24
N PHE A 82 -8.74 7.39 -3.24
CA PHE A 82 -9.46 6.98 -2.03
C PHE A 82 -9.70 5.49 -2.04
N LEU A 83 -9.56 4.88 -0.88
CA LEU A 83 -9.77 3.45 -0.67
C LEU A 83 -10.87 3.25 0.38
N PRO A 84 -12.15 3.18 -0.06
CA PRO A 84 -13.25 2.95 0.88
C PRO A 84 -13.22 1.53 1.43
N LEU A 85 -13.36 1.38 2.73
CA LEU A 85 -13.40 0.05 3.37
C LEU A 85 -14.56 -0.80 2.87
N THR A 86 -15.64 -0.15 2.45
CA THR A 86 -16.84 -0.85 1.95
C THR A 86 -16.65 -1.49 0.58
N SER A 87 -15.67 -1.05 -0.19
CA SER A 87 -15.49 -1.53 -1.56
C SER A 87 -14.12 -2.15 -1.84
N VAL A 88 -13.12 -1.84 -1.03
CA VAL A 88 -11.76 -2.32 -1.28
C VAL A 88 -11.43 -3.49 -0.35
N ASP A 89 -11.28 -4.67 -0.95
CA ASP A 89 -10.91 -5.88 -0.21
C ASP A 89 -10.12 -6.79 -1.14
N GLY A 90 -8.85 -6.98 -0.83
CA GLY A 90 -7.94 -7.84 -1.60
C GLY A 90 -7.67 -9.21 -0.98
N THR A 91 -8.40 -9.57 0.09
CA THR A 91 -8.14 -10.86 0.75
C THR A 91 -8.38 -12.03 -0.21
N GLY A 92 -7.48 -13.01 -0.15
CA GLY A 92 -7.60 -14.23 -0.95
C GLY A 92 -7.20 -14.11 -2.42
N ASN A 93 -6.66 -12.98 -2.84
CA ASN A 93 -6.33 -12.76 -4.25
C ASN A 93 -5.05 -13.46 -4.73
N PHE A 94 -4.17 -13.85 -3.83
CA PHE A 94 -2.91 -14.49 -4.22
C PHE A 94 -3.11 -15.98 -4.50
N LYS A 95 -2.68 -16.44 -5.69
CA LYS A 95 -2.92 -17.80 -6.17
C LYS A 95 -1.70 -18.71 -6.11
N ASN A 96 -0.50 -18.17 -6.29
CA ASN A 96 0.72 -18.97 -6.45
C ASN A 96 1.39 -19.29 -5.11
N LYS A 97 0.69 -20.00 -4.25
CA LYS A 97 1.17 -20.28 -2.88
C LYS A 97 2.48 -21.05 -2.85
N ASP A 98 2.75 -21.87 -3.86
CA ASP A 98 4.00 -22.62 -3.97
C ASP A 98 5.21 -21.68 -4.00
N ALA A 99 5.05 -20.50 -4.60
CA ALA A 99 6.15 -19.54 -4.72
C ALA A 99 6.65 -19.09 -3.35
N LEU A 100 5.80 -19.12 -2.33
CA LEU A 100 6.16 -18.69 -0.98
C LEU A 100 7.12 -19.67 -0.30
N GLU A 101 7.23 -20.88 -0.81
CA GLU A 101 8.14 -21.90 -0.27
C GLU A 101 9.52 -21.90 -0.93
N GLU A 102 9.71 -21.05 -1.95
CA GLU A 102 10.98 -20.99 -2.66
C GLU A 102 12.09 -20.35 -1.82
N PRO A 103 13.36 -20.78 -2.03
CA PRO A 103 14.48 -20.23 -1.26
C PRO A 103 14.57 -18.71 -1.38
N GLY A 104 14.86 -18.04 -0.26
CA GLY A 104 15.00 -16.60 -0.21
C GLY A 104 13.71 -15.83 -0.13
N VAL A 105 12.57 -16.50 -0.18
CA VAL A 105 11.26 -15.86 -0.03
C VAL A 105 10.95 -15.64 1.43
N LEU A 106 10.62 -14.40 1.79
CA LEU A 106 10.29 -14.02 3.16
C LEU A 106 8.78 -14.04 3.43
N GLY A 107 7.98 -13.92 2.39
CA GLY A 107 6.52 -13.96 2.48
C GLY A 107 5.87 -12.97 1.55
N LEU A 108 4.55 -12.87 1.64
CA LEU A 108 3.81 -11.83 0.94
C LEU A 108 3.94 -10.52 1.71
N ALA A 109 4.01 -9.42 0.99
CA ALA A 109 4.21 -8.10 1.61
C ALA A 109 3.16 -7.78 2.66
N ASN A 110 1.89 -8.14 2.43
CA ASN A 110 0.83 -7.88 3.41
C ASN A 110 1.00 -8.70 4.70
N GLN A 111 1.73 -9.81 4.65
CA GLN A 111 2.00 -10.63 5.83
C GLN A 111 3.14 -10.07 6.68
N LEU A 112 3.92 -9.16 6.10
CA LEU A 112 5.09 -8.57 6.76
C LEU A 112 4.80 -7.20 7.37
N VAL A 113 3.55 -6.77 7.32
CA VAL A 113 3.08 -5.56 7.97
C VAL A 113 2.06 -5.90 9.05
N LYS A 114 1.90 -5.00 10.00
CA LYS A 114 0.89 -5.11 11.05
C LYS A 114 -0.13 -4.02 10.86
N THR A 115 -1.39 -4.36 11.00
CA THR A 115 -2.49 -3.40 10.92
C THR A 115 -3.66 -3.90 11.76
N GLU A 116 -4.59 -3.02 12.05
CA GLU A 116 -5.82 -3.44 12.73
C GLU A 116 -6.65 -4.33 11.80
N PRO A 117 -7.38 -5.32 12.35
CA PRO A 117 -8.17 -6.26 11.53
C PRO A 117 -9.06 -5.60 10.48
N LYS A 118 -9.65 -4.46 10.81
CA LYS A 118 -10.56 -3.76 9.89
C LYS A 118 -9.88 -3.22 8.63
N TYR A 119 -8.53 -3.14 8.63
CA TYR A 119 -7.76 -2.66 7.47
C TYR A 119 -7.09 -3.79 6.69
N GLU A 120 -7.27 -5.03 7.08
CA GLU A 120 -6.63 -6.16 6.41
C GLU A 120 -7.01 -6.27 4.93
N GLY A 121 -8.24 -5.92 4.59
CA GLY A 121 -8.67 -5.87 3.18
C GLY A 121 -7.88 -4.86 2.36
N ILE A 122 -7.54 -3.72 2.97
CA ILE A 122 -6.74 -2.68 2.31
C ILE A 122 -5.31 -3.16 2.11
N THR A 123 -4.67 -3.71 3.15
CA THR A 123 -3.29 -4.20 3.01
C THR A 123 -3.20 -5.35 2.02
N ALA A 124 -4.19 -6.25 2.01
CA ALA A 124 -4.24 -7.33 1.03
C ALA A 124 -4.42 -6.80 -0.40
N TYR A 125 -5.23 -5.76 -0.56
CA TYR A 125 -5.43 -5.14 -1.87
C TYR A 125 -4.14 -4.52 -2.41
N LEU A 126 -3.41 -3.81 -1.56
CA LEU A 126 -2.20 -3.09 -1.96
C LEU A 126 -0.96 -3.97 -2.02
N LEU A 127 -0.85 -4.94 -1.12
CA LEU A 127 0.39 -5.69 -0.89
C LEU A 127 0.24 -7.20 -1.07
N GLY A 128 -0.98 -7.69 -1.20
CA GLY A 128 -1.27 -9.14 -1.15
C GLY A 128 -0.83 -9.93 -2.37
N ARG A 129 -0.29 -9.28 -3.39
CA ARG A 129 0.25 -9.96 -4.58
C ARG A 129 1.76 -9.78 -4.70
N VAL A 130 2.36 -9.07 -3.77
CA VAL A 130 3.80 -8.76 -3.85
C VAL A 130 4.56 -9.72 -2.93
N ILE A 131 5.50 -10.46 -3.51
CA ILE A 131 6.37 -11.38 -2.78
C ILE A 131 7.63 -10.61 -2.38
N VAL A 132 8.06 -10.78 -1.14
CA VAL A 132 9.30 -10.18 -0.64
C VAL A 132 10.38 -11.24 -0.59
N THR A 133 11.53 -10.96 -1.20
CA THR A 133 12.70 -11.84 -1.16
C THR A 133 13.86 -11.14 -0.46
N GLU A 134 14.85 -11.93 -0.01
CA GLU A 134 16.02 -11.36 0.63
C GLU A 134 16.92 -10.62 -0.35
N GLN A 135 17.26 -11.26 -1.45
CA GLN A 135 18.25 -10.74 -2.40
C GLN A 135 17.75 -10.75 -3.83
N ILE A 136 18.40 -9.92 -4.65
CA ILE A 136 18.03 -9.81 -6.06
C ILE A 136 18.16 -11.16 -6.80
N ASP A 137 19.16 -11.96 -6.45
CA ASP A 137 19.33 -13.28 -7.08
C ASP A 137 18.15 -14.20 -6.80
N ASP A 138 17.58 -14.13 -5.59
CA ASP A 138 16.38 -14.89 -5.23
C ASP A 138 15.19 -14.42 -6.07
N ALA A 139 15.06 -13.11 -6.23
CA ALA A 139 13.96 -12.53 -7.00
C ALA A 139 14.06 -12.92 -8.48
N ILE A 140 15.23 -12.87 -9.06
CA ILE A 140 15.45 -13.23 -10.48
C ILE A 140 15.12 -14.70 -10.71
N ARG A 141 15.61 -15.57 -9.84
CA ARG A 141 15.33 -17.01 -9.93
C ARG A 141 13.84 -17.29 -9.82
N LEU A 142 13.18 -16.66 -8.85
CA LEU A 142 11.74 -16.82 -8.64
C LEU A 142 10.95 -16.31 -9.86
N ALA A 143 11.30 -15.13 -10.36
CA ALA A 143 10.65 -14.56 -11.54
C ALA A 143 10.71 -15.49 -12.73
N GLY A 144 11.89 -16.04 -13.02
CA GLY A 144 12.08 -16.96 -14.12
C GLY A 144 11.28 -18.24 -13.97
N LYS A 145 11.26 -18.80 -12.77
CA LYS A 145 10.53 -20.05 -12.50
C LYS A 145 9.02 -19.89 -12.72
N TYR A 146 8.47 -18.73 -12.40
CA TYR A 146 7.03 -18.45 -12.57
C TYR A 146 6.74 -17.63 -13.83
N ARG A 147 7.66 -17.68 -14.80
CA ARG A 147 7.48 -17.10 -16.14
C ARG A 147 7.14 -15.62 -16.15
N TYR A 148 7.75 -14.87 -15.23
CA TYR A 148 7.59 -13.42 -15.15
C TYR A 148 6.14 -12.98 -14.96
N THR A 149 5.40 -13.70 -14.11
CA THR A 149 4.01 -13.39 -13.81
C THR A 149 3.84 -12.76 -12.42
N LEU A 150 4.90 -12.75 -11.61
CA LEU A 150 4.82 -12.33 -10.22
C LEU A 150 5.33 -10.90 -10.02
N HIS A 151 4.78 -10.26 -9.00
CA HIS A 151 5.33 -9.02 -8.46
C HIS A 151 6.28 -9.41 -7.32
N ILE A 152 7.52 -8.98 -7.40
CA ILE A 152 8.54 -9.34 -6.41
C ILE A 152 9.30 -8.10 -6.00
N VAL A 153 9.56 -7.94 -4.70
CA VAL A 153 10.40 -6.87 -4.19
C VAL A 153 11.46 -7.47 -3.28
N THR A 154 12.68 -6.91 -3.32
CA THR A 154 13.75 -7.34 -2.44
C THR A 154 13.84 -6.45 -1.22
N LEU A 155 14.57 -6.90 -0.19
CA LEU A 155 14.80 -6.10 1.01
C LEU A 155 15.52 -4.78 0.71
N GLU A 156 16.30 -4.74 -0.37
CA GLU A 156 17.00 -3.51 -0.77
C GLU A 156 16.16 -2.58 -1.65
N GLY A 157 14.97 -3.01 -2.02
CA GLY A 157 14.03 -2.16 -2.75
C GLY A 157 14.03 -2.31 -4.26
N GLU A 158 14.66 -3.37 -4.80
CA GLU A 158 14.49 -3.66 -6.22
C GLU A 158 13.11 -4.26 -6.45
N TYR A 159 12.45 -3.85 -7.51
CA TYR A 159 11.11 -4.34 -7.85
C TYR A 159 11.12 -5.02 -9.21
N LEU A 160 10.67 -6.27 -9.25
CA LEU A 160 10.50 -7.04 -10.48
C LEU A 160 9.02 -7.13 -10.78
N SER A 161 8.62 -6.58 -11.92
CA SER A 161 7.21 -6.54 -12.32
C SER A 161 6.85 -7.71 -13.22
N PRO A 162 5.57 -8.07 -13.29
CA PRO A 162 5.11 -9.01 -14.33
C PRO A 162 5.54 -8.50 -15.71
N GLY A 163 6.01 -9.43 -16.53
CA GLY A 163 6.57 -9.09 -17.84
C GLY A 163 8.09 -8.93 -17.84
N GLY A 164 8.71 -8.91 -16.67
CA GLY A 164 10.16 -8.98 -16.54
C GLY A 164 10.91 -7.68 -16.34
N SER A 165 10.22 -6.54 -16.21
CA SER A 165 10.94 -5.29 -15.91
C SER A 165 11.45 -5.30 -14.48
N MET A 166 12.57 -4.64 -14.29
CA MET A 166 13.23 -4.56 -12.99
C MET A 166 13.51 -3.10 -12.62
#